data_40d94e667a512814fa79d6a7b3cb0ce8
#
_entry.id   40d94e667a512814fa79d6a7b3cb0ce8
#
_cell.length_a   1.000
_cell.length_b   1.000
_cell.length_c   1.000
_cell.angle_alpha   90.00
_cell.angle_beta   90.00
_cell.angle_gamma   90.00
#
_symmetry.space_group_name_H-M   'P 1'
#
loop_
_entity.id
_entity.type
_entity.pdbx_description
1 polymer ?
#
loop_
_entity_poly.entity_id
_entity_poly.type
_entity_poly.pdbx_seq_one_letter_code
_entity_poly.pdbx_strand_id
1 'polypeptide(L)'
;SVCWEGDVSEPGFSFERGVARLGDNRRMASQEERQTAFETFRTTDDHCMELIGLARDKKGDRYFICKNSWGTDNPYGGLMFMSVAYARLKTVAAVVPTDNSNLR
;
A
#
# COMPACT_ATOMS: atom_id res chain seq x y z
N SER A 1 -3.63 7.55 11.60
CA SER A 1 -2.73 6.69 10.82
C SER A 1 -3.16 5.23 10.91
N VAL A 2 -2.77 4.46 9.95
CA VAL A 2 -3.11 3.04 9.84
C VAL A 2 -1.81 2.25 9.73
N CYS A 3 -1.66 1.22 10.56
CA CYS A 3 -0.56 0.28 10.41
C CYS A 3 -0.94 -0.73 9.33
N TRP A 4 -0.15 -0.77 8.26
CA TRP A 4 -0.40 -1.61 7.10
C TRP A 4 0.60 -2.77 7.08
N GLU A 5 0.10 -3.97 6.85
CA GLU A 5 0.93 -5.15 6.59
C GLU A 5 0.58 -5.71 5.23
N GLY A 6 1.60 -6.03 4.46
CA GLY A 6 1.37 -6.58 3.13
C GLY A 6 2.63 -6.96 2.41
N ASP A 7 2.51 -7.16 1.12
CA ASP A 7 3.55 -7.66 0.24
C ASP A 7 4.23 -6.50 -0.48
N VAL A 8 5.54 -6.37 -0.27
CA VAL A 8 6.38 -5.37 -0.95
C VAL A 8 7.38 -6.03 -1.92
N SER A 9 7.22 -7.31 -2.21
CA SER A 9 8.13 -8.05 -3.09
C SER A 9 7.81 -7.88 -4.59
N GLU A 10 6.80 -7.11 -4.93
CA GLU A 10 6.41 -6.86 -6.32
C GLU A 10 7.42 -5.98 -7.05
N PRO A 11 7.64 -6.21 -8.37
CA PRO A 11 8.51 -5.34 -9.17
C PRO A 11 8.09 -3.88 -9.16
N GLY A 12 6.80 -3.59 -8.97
CA GLY A 12 6.27 -2.23 -8.91
C GLY A 12 6.50 -1.51 -7.59
N PHE A 13 7.06 -2.20 -6.58
CA PHE A 13 7.42 -1.57 -5.31
C PHE A 13 8.87 -1.10 -5.39
N SER A 14 9.09 0.20 -5.25
CA SER A 14 10.44 0.77 -5.28
C SER A 14 10.58 1.86 -4.22
N PHE A 15 11.32 1.58 -3.17
CA PHE A 15 11.64 2.59 -2.16
C PHE A 15 12.49 3.71 -2.75
N GLU A 16 13.43 3.38 -3.64
CA GLU A 16 14.30 4.37 -4.28
C GLU A 16 13.53 5.42 -5.08
N ARG A 17 12.44 5.01 -5.70
CA ARG A 17 11.54 5.92 -6.43
C ARG A 17 10.44 6.48 -5.55
N GLY A 18 10.22 5.88 -4.39
CA GLY A 18 9.15 6.25 -3.47
C GLY A 18 7.75 5.88 -3.95
N VAL A 19 7.62 4.81 -4.73
CA VAL A 19 6.35 4.43 -5.37
C VAL A 19 6.11 2.92 -5.25
N ALA A 20 4.86 2.55 -4.97
CA ALA A 20 4.37 1.18 -5.08
C ALA A 20 3.15 1.18 -6.01
N ARG A 21 3.30 0.56 -7.19
CA ARG A 21 2.29 0.55 -8.24
C ARG A 21 2.16 -0.82 -8.88
N LEU A 22 0.98 -1.13 -9.37
CA LEU A 22 0.74 -2.24 -10.29
C LEU A 22 0.79 -1.71 -11.74
N GLY A 23 0.82 -2.61 -12.70
CA GLY A 23 0.81 -2.25 -14.12
C GLY A 23 -0.43 -1.46 -14.53
N ASP A 24 -1.58 -1.77 -13.94
CA ASP A 24 -2.81 -1.02 -14.13
C ASP A 24 -3.33 -0.54 -12.77
N ASN A 25 -3.15 0.75 -12.49
CA ASN A 25 -3.54 1.37 -11.22
C ASN A 25 -5.03 1.70 -11.13
N ARG A 26 -5.78 1.53 -12.20
CA ARG A 26 -7.23 1.81 -12.21
C ARG A 26 -8.04 0.55 -12.04
N ARG A 27 -7.42 -0.61 -12.28
CA ARG A 27 -8.06 -1.89 -12.10
C ARG A 27 -7.98 -2.29 -10.63
N MET A 28 -9.14 -2.45 -9.99
CA MET A 28 -9.20 -2.90 -8.60
C MET A 28 -9.38 -4.41 -8.54
N ALA A 29 -8.53 -5.08 -7.77
CA ALA A 29 -8.64 -6.52 -7.56
C ALA A 29 -9.94 -6.85 -6.83
N SER A 30 -10.59 -7.94 -7.26
CA SER A 30 -11.72 -8.50 -6.53
C SER A 30 -11.25 -9.24 -5.28
N GLN A 31 -12.18 -9.53 -4.36
CA GLN A 31 -11.85 -10.35 -3.19
C GLN A 31 -11.35 -11.73 -3.59
N GLU A 32 -11.91 -12.30 -4.64
CA GLU A 32 -11.50 -13.59 -5.17
C GLU A 32 -10.06 -13.55 -5.69
N GLU A 33 -9.69 -12.52 -6.45
CA GLU A 33 -8.33 -12.33 -6.93
C GLU A 33 -7.34 -12.18 -5.77
N ARG A 34 -7.71 -11.42 -4.75
CA ARG A 34 -6.89 -11.24 -3.55
C ARG A 34 -6.66 -12.56 -2.82
N GLN A 35 -7.72 -13.34 -2.63
CA GLN A 35 -7.66 -14.63 -1.96
C GLN A 35 -6.79 -15.61 -2.74
N THR A 36 -6.97 -15.69 -4.05
CA THR A 36 -6.17 -16.54 -4.91
C THR A 36 -4.69 -16.16 -4.88
N ALA A 37 -4.38 -14.86 -4.93
CA ALA A 37 -3.00 -14.40 -4.86
C ALA A 37 -2.35 -14.77 -3.53
N PHE A 38 -3.06 -14.69 -2.43
CA PHE A 38 -2.56 -15.07 -1.12
C PHE A 38 -2.35 -16.59 -1.02
N GLU A 39 -3.32 -17.38 -1.45
CA GLU A 39 -3.26 -18.85 -1.40
C GLU A 39 -2.16 -19.43 -2.30
N THR A 40 -1.84 -18.77 -3.39
CA THR A 40 -0.79 -19.21 -4.32
C THR A 40 0.56 -18.56 -4.04
N PHE A 41 0.73 -17.90 -2.90
CA PHE A 41 1.96 -17.23 -2.48
C PHE A 41 2.41 -16.08 -3.41
N ARG A 42 1.53 -15.54 -4.23
CA ARG A 42 1.79 -14.34 -5.03
C ARG A 42 1.71 -13.08 -4.17
N THR A 43 0.98 -13.16 -3.07
CA THR A 43 0.93 -12.13 -2.04
C THR A 43 1.37 -12.74 -0.73
N THR A 44 2.39 -12.13 -0.11
CA THR A 44 2.97 -12.61 1.15
C THR A 44 2.94 -11.48 2.18
N ASP A 45 2.94 -11.84 3.46
CA ASP A 45 3.03 -10.87 4.55
C ASP A 45 4.51 -10.66 4.88
N ASP A 46 5.17 -9.75 4.18
CA ASP A 46 6.61 -9.56 4.31
C ASP A 46 7.04 -8.17 4.78
N HIS A 47 6.11 -7.24 5.02
CA HIS A 47 6.49 -5.89 5.45
C HIS A 47 5.35 -5.12 6.12
N CYS A 48 5.74 -4.19 6.98
CA CYS A 48 4.83 -3.25 7.65
C CYS A 48 5.19 -1.82 7.32
N MET A 49 4.19 -1.00 7.10
CA MET A 49 4.33 0.46 6.92
C MET A 49 3.19 1.19 7.60
N GLU A 50 3.36 2.49 7.80
CA GLU A 50 2.29 3.35 8.33
C GLU A 50 1.68 4.15 7.19
N LEU A 51 0.36 4.05 7.03
CA LEU A 51 -0.38 4.89 6.08
C LEU A 51 -0.76 6.18 6.80
N ILE A 52 -0.29 7.31 6.29
CA ILE A 52 -0.43 8.60 6.96
C ILE A 52 -1.24 9.63 6.18
N GLY A 53 -1.62 9.34 4.95
CA GLY A 53 -2.39 10.30 4.16
C GLY A 53 -2.82 9.75 2.82
N LEU A 54 -3.46 10.61 2.05
CA LEU A 54 -3.95 10.33 0.71
C LEU A 54 -3.38 11.34 -0.27
N ALA A 55 -3.16 10.89 -1.50
CA ALA A 55 -2.67 11.74 -2.58
C ALA A 55 -3.31 11.34 -3.90
N ARG A 56 -3.13 12.20 -4.89
CA ARG A 56 -3.64 11.97 -6.24
C ARG A 56 -2.59 12.48 -7.22
N ASP A 57 -2.31 11.72 -8.28
CA ASP A 57 -1.38 12.17 -9.31
C ASP A 57 -2.09 13.06 -10.34
N LYS A 58 -1.33 13.53 -11.34
CA LYS A 58 -1.86 14.42 -12.40
C LYS A 58 -2.92 13.75 -13.25
N LYS A 59 -2.93 12.43 -13.32
CA LYS A 59 -3.92 11.66 -14.07
C LYS A 59 -5.18 11.37 -13.24
N GLY A 60 -5.18 11.72 -11.95
CA GLY A 60 -6.26 11.45 -11.04
C GLY A 60 -6.20 10.09 -10.35
N ASP A 61 -5.14 9.31 -10.55
CA ASP A 61 -4.96 8.05 -9.85
C ASP A 61 -4.68 8.31 -8.37
N ARG A 62 -5.30 7.52 -7.50
CA ARG A 62 -5.25 7.71 -6.05
C ARG A 62 -4.15 6.89 -5.42
N TYR A 63 -3.51 7.46 -4.38
CA TYR A 63 -2.43 6.84 -3.64
C TYR A 63 -2.62 7.03 -2.15
N PHE A 64 -2.11 6.07 -1.37
CA PHE A 64 -1.86 6.27 0.04
C PHE A 64 -0.44 6.81 0.21
N ILE A 65 -0.27 7.75 1.12
CA ILE A 65 1.05 8.22 1.54
C ILE A 65 1.49 7.30 2.67
N CYS A 66 2.66 6.66 2.50
CA CYS A 66 3.17 5.66 3.43
C CYS A 66 4.48 6.11 4.05
N LYS A 67 4.65 5.85 5.34
CA LYS A 67 5.92 6.02 6.03
C LYS A 67 6.56 4.64 6.20
N ASN A 68 7.73 4.47 5.58
CA ASN A 68 8.53 3.26 5.67
C ASN A 68 9.63 3.43 6.71
N SER A 69 10.17 2.32 7.22
CA SER A 69 11.23 2.29 8.21
C SER A 69 12.64 2.18 7.60
N TRP A 70 12.80 2.41 6.32
CA TRP A 70 14.06 2.26 5.60
C TRP A 70 14.89 3.56 5.48
N GLY A 71 14.67 4.51 6.39
CA GLY A 71 15.39 5.77 6.37
C GLY A 71 14.76 6.79 5.45
N THR A 72 15.52 7.83 5.11
CA THR A 72 15.02 9.01 4.38
C THR A 72 15.65 9.18 3.00
N ASP A 73 16.44 8.23 2.54
CA ASP A 73 17.20 8.34 1.29
C ASP A 73 16.34 7.93 0.09
N ASN A 74 15.33 8.75 -0.21
CA ASN A 74 14.56 8.64 -1.44
C ASN A 74 14.02 10.04 -1.82
N PRO A 75 13.36 10.20 -2.98
CA PRO A 75 12.91 11.52 -3.44
C PRO A 75 11.91 12.22 -2.50
N TYR A 76 11.29 11.50 -1.58
CA TYR A 76 10.24 12.03 -0.71
C TYR A 76 10.61 11.98 0.77
N GLY A 77 11.91 11.97 1.09
CA GLY A 77 12.37 11.97 2.48
C GLY A 77 12.01 10.71 3.27
N GLY A 78 11.93 9.58 2.59
CA GLY A 78 11.57 8.29 3.20
C GLY A 78 10.09 7.94 3.09
N LEU A 79 9.26 8.86 2.62
CA LEU A 79 7.85 8.57 2.34
C LEU A 79 7.70 7.87 0.99
N MET A 80 6.61 7.14 0.85
CA MET A 80 6.26 6.44 -0.38
C MET A 80 4.81 6.72 -0.76
N PHE A 81 4.52 6.59 -2.05
CA PHE A 81 3.17 6.68 -2.58
C PHE A 81 2.75 5.30 -3.09
N MET A 82 1.81 4.67 -2.40
CA MET A 82 1.27 3.36 -2.76
C MET A 82 -0.06 3.54 -3.48
N SER A 83 -0.16 3.06 -4.73
CA SER A 83 -1.43 3.17 -5.44
C SER A 83 -2.53 2.40 -4.70
N VAL A 84 -3.77 2.90 -4.81
CA VAL A 84 -4.91 2.22 -4.20
C VAL A 84 -5.08 0.82 -4.78
N ALA A 85 -4.80 0.64 -6.07
CA ALA A 85 -4.82 -0.67 -6.72
C ALA A 85 -3.80 -1.65 -6.09
N TYR A 86 -2.57 -1.16 -5.82
CA TYR A 86 -1.55 -1.96 -5.14
C TYR A 86 -2.01 -2.37 -3.74
N ALA A 87 -2.48 -1.41 -2.96
CA ALA A 87 -2.96 -1.66 -1.61
C ALA A 87 -4.11 -2.69 -1.61
N ARG A 88 -5.04 -2.57 -2.55
CA ARG A 88 -6.17 -3.49 -2.64
C ARG A 88 -5.75 -4.93 -2.90
N LEU A 89 -4.75 -5.15 -3.74
CA LEU A 89 -4.28 -6.50 -4.06
C LEU A 89 -3.33 -7.06 -2.99
N LYS A 90 -2.44 -6.24 -2.47
CA LYS A 90 -1.28 -6.69 -1.69
C LYS A 90 -1.39 -6.49 -0.18
N THR A 91 -2.48 -5.90 0.32
CA THR A 91 -2.70 -5.77 1.75
C THR A 91 -3.11 -7.11 2.35
N VAL A 92 -2.37 -7.55 3.37
CA VAL A 92 -2.72 -8.74 4.15
C VAL A 92 -3.53 -8.34 5.37
N ALA A 93 -3.10 -7.30 6.08
CA ALA A 93 -3.77 -6.83 7.28
C ALA A 93 -3.60 -5.33 7.44
N ALA A 94 -4.50 -4.71 8.17
CA ALA A 94 -4.39 -3.31 8.56
C ALA A 94 -4.90 -3.14 9.99
N VAL A 95 -4.16 -2.36 10.79
CA VAL A 95 -4.55 -2.03 12.15
C VAL A 95 -4.91 -0.55 12.20
N VAL A 96 -6.16 -0.30 12.53
CA VAL A 96 -6.73 1.05 12.57
C VAL A 96 -6.91 1.46 14.03
N PRO A 97 -6.47 2.67 14.43
CA PRO A 97 -6.76 3.16 15.77
C PRO A 97 -8.27 3.21 15.99
N THR A 98 -8.71 2.74 17.14
CA THR A 98 -10.12 2.81 17.52
C THR A 98 -10.36 4.03 18.38
N ASP A 99 -11.31 4.84 17.96
CA ASP A 99 -11.87 5.94 18.73
C ASP A 99 -13.38 5.73 18.71
N ASN A 100 -14.01 5.71 19.88
CA ASN A 100 -15.43 5.46 19.99
C ASN A 100 -16.28 6.41 19.14
N SER A 101 -15.81 7.64 18.92
CA SER A 101 -16.49 8.59 18.05
C SER A 101 -16.48 8.17 16.59
N ASN A 102 -15.56 7.29 16.19
CA ASN A 102 -15.38 6.84 14.81
C ASN A 102 -16.04 5.48 14.53
N LEU A 103 -16.65 4.87 15.51
CA LEU A 103 -17.28 3.55 15.38
C LEU A 103 -18.75 3.62 14.94
N ARG A 104 -19.18 4.72 14.37
CA ARG A 104 -20.59 4.95 14.02
C ARG A 104 -20.86 4.72 12.56
#